data_396a2123a084c802d3a784c51e130a27
#
_entry.id   396a2123a084c802d3a784c51e130a27
#
_cell.length_a   1.000
_cell.length_b   1.000
_cell.length_c   1.000
_cell.angle_alpha   90.00
_cell.angle_beta   90.00
_cell.angle_gamma   90.00
#
_symmetry.space_group_name_H-M   'P 1'
#
loop_
_entity.id
_entity.type
_entity.pdbx_description
1 polymer ?
#
loop_
_entity_poly.entity_id
_entity_poly.type
_entity_poly.pdbx_seq_one_letter_code
_entity_poly.pdbx_strand_id
1 'polypeptide(L)'
;MALKYKVTEKRYELFIVLIIMTITILTRTVGIGTYPGGINVDEAYSGYEAWSMLNYGTDSWGYHNPVYLTVWGSGMSVLNSLLMIPFIKIGGLNTITIRLPQVIIGCISVYVMYLLLKRIEDKKTALTGMILMAICPWHIMVSRLGLDCNLAPGFLLFAAYFYIKGLDKQNYLIPSAFMWGLSLYCYATVWIVVPVLLGVWGVYSFLHKKISISKELIIACAVLAVISMPLILFVGVNLEIIPEIRSAYISIPKLVDFRADEVGLSRIIGNIKAVIKLFIFQNDGLIWNTTSYFGMYYLFSLPFIIVGIINATSNIYKSFKSRTFSYDVLIISWLIISLLGGILQGVNANKMNSIHIPLIILWSKGIIWICERSRKYVIIAIASLYMISFICFEGFYYSDYQNQISVRQGAGAGDAIQEACKLRGDNSDIKISVTKGIRHSVLLFYTQWPTDDYINTVKWQSYPERWLSASEFGCFEWRTDSTPPNQYDINTIYILANEEHTGLDENWNIKYFDQYAVAYSSKIKGK
;
A
#
# COMPACT_ATOMS: atom_id res chain seq x y z
N MET A 1 -33.91 -36.01 -5.21
CA MET A 1 -34.00 -34.71 -5.90
C MET A 1 -33.22 -33.59 -5.18
N ALA A 2 -33.47 -33.37 -3.87
CA ALA A 2 -32.80 -32.29 -3.09
C ALA A 2 -31.27 -32.36 -3.05
N LEU A 3 -30.67 -33.57 -2.97
CA LEU A 3 -29.21 -33.74 -2.96
C LEU A 3 -28.57 -33.35 -4.30
N LYS A 4 -29.21 -33.71 -5.42
CA LYS A 4 -28.76 -33.39 -6.79
C LYS A 4 -28.85 -31.87 -7.04
N TYR A 5 -29.88 -31.21 -6.52
CA TYR A 5 -30.07 -29.77 -6.59
C TYR A 5 -28.97 -29.00 -5.80
N LYS A 6 -28.71 -29.43 -4.55
CA LYS A 6 -27.62 -28.84 -3.72
C LYS A 6 -26.22 -29.01 -4.35
N VAL A 7 -25.96 -30.14 -4.99
CA VAL A 7 -24.67 -30.38 -5.68
C VAL A 7 -24.54 -29.46 -6.91
N THR A 8 -25.60 -29.27 -7.67
CA THR A 8 -25.64 -28.41 -8.83
C THR A 8 -25.43 -26.93 -8.42
N GLU A 9 -26.09 -26.48 -7.37
CA GLU A 9 -25.96 -25.13 -6.81
C GLU A 9 -24.54 -24.83 -6.32
N LYS A 10 -23.89 -25.79 -5.62
CA LYS A 10 -22.48 -25.66 -5.20
C LYS A 10 -21.52 -25.58 -6.39
N ARG A 11 -21.77 -26.33 -7.47
CA ARG A 11 -20.95 -26.27 -8.68
C ARG A 11 -21.07 -24.92 -9.38
N TYR A 12 -22.29 -24.38 -9.48
CA TYR A 12 -22.52 -23.04 -10.02
C TYR A 12 -21.79 -21.94 -9.22
N GLU A 13 -21.90 -22.01 -7.90
CA GLU A 13 -21.20 -21.08 -7.01
C GLU A 13 -19.68 -21.15 -7.20
N LEU A 14 -19.10 -22.35 -7.20
CA LEU A 14 -17.68 -22.55 -7.46
C LEU A 14 -17.25 -22.00 -8.83
N PHE A 15 -18.06 -22.22 -9.86
CA PHE A 15 -17.77 -21.71 -11.20
C PHE A 15 -17.75 -20.18 -11.25
N ILE A 16 -18.70 -19.50 -10.60
CA ILE A 16 -18.72 -18.03 -10.48
C ILE A 16 -17.51 -17.54 -9.71
N VAL A 17 -17.17 -18.16 -8.58
CA VAL A 17 -15.99 -17.81 -7.79
C VAL A 17 -14.71 -17.95 -8.61
N LEU A 18 -14.57 -19.01 -9.40
CA LEU A 18 -13.41 -19.23 -10.27
C LEU A 18 -13.30 -18.15 -11.36
N ILE A 19 -14.42 -17.77 -11.99
CA ILE A 19 -14.43 -16.68 -12.98
C ILE A 19 -13.96 -15.37 -12.34
N ILE A 20 -14.52 -15.00 -11.17
CA ILE A 20 -14.15 -13.77 -10.48
C ILE A 20 -12.68 -13.81 -10.09
N MET A 21 -12.15 -14.94 -9.60
CA MET A 21 -10.74 -15.09 -9.26
C MET A 21 -9.84 -14.99 -10.50
N THR A 22 -10.26 -15.55 -11.63
CA THR A 22 -9.52 -15.41 -12.90
C THR A 22 -9.42 -13.93 -13.32
N ILE A 23 -10.53 -13.19 -13.31
CA ILE A 23 -10.53 -11.74 -13.56
C ILE A 23 -9.62 -11.03 -12.55
N THR A 24 -9.73 -11.37 -11.27
CA THR A 24 -8.89 -10.79 -10.20
C THR A 24 -7.41 -10.98 -10.46
N ILE A 25 -6.99 -12.19 -10.82
CA ILE A 25 -5.59 -12.50 -11.10
C ILE A 25 -5.12 -11.75 -12.35
N LEU A 26 -5.87 -11.81 -13.44
CA LEU A 26 -5.50 -11.14 -14.69
C LEU A 26 -5.32 -9.64 -14.51
N THR A 27 -6.27 -8.94 -13.91
CA THR A 27 -6.21 -7.48 -13.70
C THR A 27 -5.07 -7.04 -12.79
N ARG A 28 -4.51 -7.92 -11.98
CA ARG A 28 -3.41 -7.61 -11.04
C ARG A 28 -2.06 -8.10 -11.51
N THR A 29 -1.99 -9.06 -12.44
CA THR A 29 -0.72 -9.66 -12.90
C THR A 29 -0.31 -9.21 -14.29
N VAL A 30 -1.27 -8.95 -15.21
CA VAL A 30 -0.93 -8.59 -16.60
C VAL A 30 -0.06 -7.34 -16.63
N GLY A 31 1.15 -7.46 -17.18
CA GLY A 31 2.09 -6.37 -17.32
C GLY A 31 2.59 -5.75 -16.01
N ILE A 32 2.65 -6.50 -14.91
CA ILE A 32 3.00 -5.97 -13.56
C ILE A 32 4.37 -5.30 -13.51
N GLY A 33 5.31 -5.67 -14.37
CA GLY A 33 6.64 -5.07 -14.44
C GLY A 33 6.67 -3.71 -15.17
N THR A 34 5.65 -3.45 -16.01
CA THR A 34 5.59 -2.26 -16.88
C THR A 34 4.40 -1.35 -16.59
N TYR A 35 3.34 -1.87 -15.99
CA TYR A 35 2.13 -1.14 -15.62
C TYR A 35 1.87 -1.25 -14.11
N PRO A 36 1.87 -0.11 -13.38
CA PRO A 36 2.15 1.26 -13.82
C PRO A 36 3.63 1.45 -14.15
N GLY A 37 3.93 2.35 -15.13
CA GLY A 37 5.29 2.65 -15.58
C GLY A 37 6.08 3.49 -14.57
N GLY A 38 7.41 3.40 -14.68
CA GLY A 38 8.31 3.98 -13.71
C GLY A 38 8.31 3.23 -12.38
N ILE A 39 8.89 3.84 -11.35
CA ILE A 39 8.93 3.28 -9.99
C ILE A 39 8.63 4.37 -8.96
N ASN A 40 7.74 4.08 -8.02
CA ASN A 40 7.52 4.98 -6.89
C ASN A 40 8.74 4.99 -5.97
N VAL A 41 9.09 6.16 -5.42
CA VAL A 41 10.29 6.33 -4.58
C VAL A 41 10.25 5.45 -3.31
N ASP A 42 9.07 5.25 -2.72
CA ASP A 42 8.88 4.39 -1.54
C ASP A 42 8.91 2.90 -1.93
N GLU A 43 8.40 2.56 -3.13
CA GLU A 43 8.49 1.22 -3.70
C GLU A 43 9.96 0.83 -3.98
N ALA A 44 10.73 1.74 -4.57
CA ALA A 44 12.16 1.59 -4.82
C ALA A 44 12.93 1.39 -3.50
N TYR A 45 12.62 2.21 -2.49
CA TYR A 45 13.29 2.11 -1.19
C TYR A 45 12.94 0.79 -0.50
N SER A 46 11.65 0.42 -0.40
CA SER A 46 11.24 -0.87 0.16
C SER A 46 11.95 -2.06 -0.50
N GLY A 47 12.10 -2.00 -1.83
CA GLY A 47 12.80 -3.02 -2.62
C GLY A 47 14.29 -3.08 -2.30
N TYR A 48 14.95 -1.93 -2.25
CA TYR A 48 16.38 -1.87 -1.90
C TYR A 48 16.64 -2.34 -0.47
N GLU A 49 15.80 -1.95 0.50
CA GLU A 49 15.91 -2.42 1.88
C GLU A 49 15.77 -3.95 1.98
N ALA A 50 14.83 -4.53 1.23
CA ALA A 50 14.68 -5.99 1.16
C ALA A 50 15.93 -6.66 0.57
N TRP A 51 16.50 -6.08 -0.49
CA TRP A 51 17.73 -6.56 -1.13
C TRP A 51 18.95 -6.41 -0.22
N SER A 52 19.06 -5.28 0.48
CA SER A 52 20.11 -5.01 1.46
C SER A 52 20.08 -6.02 2.60
N MET A 53 18.93 -6.22 3.23
CA MET A 53 18.76 -7.21 4.30
C MET A 53 19.08 -8.65 3.82
N LEU A 54 18.74 -8.98 2.57
CA LEU A 54 19.02 -10.29 1.99
C LEU A 54 20.52 -10.53 1.78
N ASN A 55 21.27 -9.54 1.29
CA ASN A 55 22.65 -9.72 0.84
C ASN A 55 23.68 -9.28 1.89
N TYR A 56 23.36 -8.31 2.74
CA TYR A 56 24.25 -7.73 3.75
C TYR A 56 23.79 -7.98 5.18
N GLY A 57 22.55 -8.49 5.38
CA GLY A 57 21.98 -8.74 6.70
C GLY A 57 21.56 -7.47 7.45
N THR A 58 21.67 -6.30 6.82
CA THR A 58 21.28 -5.00 7.39
C THR A 58 20.42 -4.22 6.41
N ASP A 59 19.65 -3.26 6.92
CA ASP A 59 19.05 -2.22 6.09
C ASP A 59 20.10 -1.17 5.63
N SER A 60 19.68 -0.19 4.85
CA SER A 60 20.55 0.89 4.35
C SER A 60 21.08 1.85 5.42
N TRP A 61 20.66 1.69 6.67
CA TRP A 61 21.13 2.43 7.85
C TRP A 61 21.99 1.58 8.79
N GLY A 62 22.30 0.33 8.40
CA GLY A 62 23.15 -0.60 9.15
C GLY A 62 22.45 -1.29 10.34
N TYR A 63 21.12 -1.32 10.36
CA TYR A 63 20.37 -2.05 11.39
C TYR A 63 20.15 -3.51 10.98
N HIS A 64 20.52 -4.46 11.82
CA HIS A 64 20.19 -5.87 11.66
C HIS A 64 18.75 -6.15 12.04
N ASN A 65 18.00 -6.80 11.16
CA ASN A 65 16.59 -7.16 11.38
C ASN A 65 15.76 -6.04 12.05
N PRO A 66 15.68 -4.86 11.44
CA PRO A 66 15.00 -3.71 12.04
C PRO A 66 13.51 -3.98 12.19
N VAL A 67 12.91 -3.57 13.32
CA VAL A 67 11.45 -3.64 13.53
C VAL A 67 10.69 -2.58 12.74
N TYR A 68 11.39 -1.55 12.32
CA TYR A 68 10.91 -0.44 11.51
C TYR A 68 12.08 0.13 10.72
N LEU A 69 11.90 0.44 9.44
CA LEU A 69 12.96 0.97 8.59
C LEU A 69 13.18 2.46 8.85
N THR A 70 14.43 2.93 8.79
CA THR A 70 14.78 4.35 9.03
C THR A 70 14.70 5.20 7.76
N VAL A 71 14.27 4.64 6.64
CA VAL A 71 14.19 5.32 5.34
C VAL A 71 13.72 6.77 5.45
N TRP A 72 14.27 7.67 4.68
CA TRP A 72 14.05 9.13 4.73
C TRP A 72 14.34 9.78 6.10
N GLY A 73 14.89 9.06 7.08
CA GLY A 73 15.02 9.54 8.46
C GLY A 73 13.71 9.62 9.25
N SER A 74 12.56 9.53 8.59
CA SER A 74 11.22 9.61 9.18
C SER A 74 10.52 8.24 9.27
N GLY A 75 11.09 7.23 8.66
CA GLY A 75 10.74 5.83 8.81
C GLY A 75 9.66 5.30 7.86
N MET A 76 9.66 3.97 7.70
CA MET A 76 8.71 3.18 6.90
C MET A 76 8.48 1.83 7.56
N SER A 77 7.29 1.26 7.36
CA SER A 77 6.95 -0.06 7.89
C SER A 77 7.74 -1.17 7.21
N VAL A 78 8.26 -2.13 8.00
CA VAL A 78 9.21 -3.14 7.53
C VAL A 78 8.56 -4.33 6.81
N LEU A 79 7.28 -4.64 7.08
CA LEU A 79 6.65 -5.89 6.61
C LEU A 79 6.66 -6.00 5.09
N ASN A 80 6.48 -4.89 4.37
CA ASN A 80 6.51 -4.88 2.91
C ASN A 80 7.86 -5.39 2.38
N SER A 81 8.96 -4.85 2.88
CA SER A 81 10.31 -5.27 2.51
C SER A 81 10.58 -6.74 2.88
N LEU A 82 10.15 -7.19 4.06
CA LEU A 82 10.30 -8.59 4.46
C LEU A 82 9.55 -9.55 3.52
N LEU A 83 8.35 -9.19 3.08
CA LEU A 83 7.57 -9.98 2.12
C LEU A 83 8.17 -9.98 0.70
N MET A 84 8.97 -8.98 0.34
CA MET A 84 9.68 -8.92 -0.94
C MET A 84 10.90 -9.86 -0.99
N ILE A 85 11.56 -10.14 0.15
CA ILE A 85 12.80 -10.92 0.23
C ILE A 85 12.73 -12.26 -0.52
N PRO A 86 11.70 -13.12 -0.34
CA PRO A 86 11.63 -14.40 -1.05
C PRO A 86 11.60 -14.25 -2.57
N PHE A 87 10.91 -13.24 -3.08
CA PHE A 87 10.78 -12.98 -4.51
C PHE A 87 12.07 -12.40 -5.09
N ILE A 88 12.72 -11.48 -4.37
CA ILE A 88 14.02 -10.92 -4.74
C ILE A 88 15.10 -12.00 -4.74
N LYS A 89 15.07 -12.92 -3.78
CA LYS A 89 16.00 -14.06 -3.74
C LYS A 89 15.92 -14.96 -4.97
N ILE A 90 14.72 -15.11 -5.56
CA ILE A 90 14.48 -15.97 -6.71
C ILE A 90 14.70 -15.21 -8.03
N GLY A 91 14.16 -14.00 -8.14
CA GLY A 91 14.09 -13.26 -9.40
C GLY A 91 14.98 -12.01 -9.48
N GLY A 92 15.81 -11.74 -8.45
CA GLY A 92 16.59 -10.51 -8.35
C GLY A 92 15.75 -9.29 -7.97
N LEU A 93 16.41 -8.17 -7.71
CA LEU A 93 15.75 -6.88 -7.43
C LEU A 93 15.25 -6.26 -8.75
N ASN A 94 13.96 -6.23 -8.95
CA ASN A 94 13.30 -5.61 -10.10
C ASN A 94 11.83 -5.28 -9.77
N THR A 95 11.15 -4.53 -10.64
CA THR A 95 9.77 -4.06 -10.44
C THR A 95 8.76 -5.20 -10.29
N ILE A 96 8.97 -6.37 -10.93
CA ILE A 96 8.08 -7.52 -10.78
C ILE A 96 8.18 -8.06 -9.36
N THR A 97 9.40 -8.38 -8.89
CA THR A 97 9.64 -9.05 -7.62
C THR A 97 9.17 -8.23 -6.41
N ILE A 98 9.30 -6.91 -6.47
CA ILE A 98 8.85 -6.02 -5.38
C ILE A 98 7.33 -5.80 -5.36
N ARG A 99 6.62 -6.00 -6.49
CA ARG A 99 5.16 -5.85 -6.59
C ARG A 99 4.40 -7.14 -6.29
N LEU A 100 5.05 -8.31 -6.40
CA LEU A 100 4.40 -9.61 -6.18
C LEU A 100 3.72 -9.78 -4.82
N PRO A 101 4.28 -9.32 -3.68
CA PRO A 101 3.58 -9.40 -2.40
C PRO A 101 2.19 -8.73 -2.43
N GLN A 102 2.10 -7.54 -3.01
CA GLN A 102 0.84 -6.79 -3.12
C GLN A 102 -0.17 -7.51 -4.02
N VAL A 103 0.28 -8.05 -5.16
CA VAL A 103 -0.56 -8.85 -6.06
C VAL A 103 -1.17 -10.04 -5.32
N ILE A 104 -0.34 -10.80 -4.60
CA ILE A 104 -0.77 -12.01 -3.90
C ILE A 104 -1.77 -11.66 -2.79
N ILE A 105 -1.43 -10.69 -1.93
CA ILE A 105 -2.31 -10.24 -0.85
C ILE A 105 -3.62 -9.68 -1.42
N GLY A 106 -3.55 -8.89 -2.50
CA GLY A 106 -4.73 -8.37 -3.18
C GLY A 106 -5.64 -9.47 -3.73
N CYS A 107 -5.08 -10.47 -4.40
CA CYS A 107 -5.87 -11.61 -4.91
C CYS A 107 -6.51 -12.42 -3.77
N ILE A 108 -5.75 -12.72 -2.71
CA ILE A 108 -6.28 -13.44 -1.53
C ILE A 108 -7.38 -12.61 -0.86
N SER A 109 -7.24 -11.30 -0.78
CA SER A 109 -8.23 -10.39 -0.17
C SER A 109 -9.59 -10.46 -0.84
N VAL A 110 -9.65 -10.56 -2.18
CA VAL A 110 -10.91 -10.73 -2.92
C VAL A 110 -11.62 -12.03 -2.51
N TYR A 111 -10.87 -13.11 -2.36
CA TYR A 111 -11.45 -14.38 -1.92
C TYR A 111 -11.87 -14.36 -0.44
N VAL A 112 -11.07 -13.75 0.43
CA VAL A 112 -11.40 -13.62 1.86
C VAL A 112 -12.60 -12.70 2.08
N MET A 113 -12.80 -11.66 1.26
CA MET A 113 -14.01 -10.83 1.27
C MET A 113 -15.26 -11.69 1.02
N TYR A 114 -15.22 -12.59 0.03
CA TYR A 114 -16.30 -13.54 -0.22
C TYR A 114 -16.55 -14.45 0.99
N LEU A 115 -15.49 -15.00 1.60
CA LEU A 115 -15.61 -15.87 2.77
C LEU A 115 -16.19 -15.13 3.99
N LEU A 116 -15.76 -13.89 4.22
CA LEU A 116 -16.25 -13.03 5.29
C LEU A 116 -17.74 -12.74 5.11
N LEU A 117 -18.13 -12.22 3.95
CA LEU A 117 -19.51 -11.87 3.66
C LEU A 117 -20.44 -13.09 3.66
N LYS A 118 -19.99 -14.24 3.16
CA LYS A 118 -20.76 -15.49 3.22
C LYS A 118 -21.04 -15.94 4.66
N ARG A 119 -20.25 -15.49 5.61
CA ARG A 119 -20.42 -15.82 7.02
C ARG A 119 -21.33 -14.86 7.78
N ILE A 120 -21.28 -13.57 7.45
CA ILE A 120 -22.04 -12.52 8.16
C ILE A 120 -23.33 -12.12 7.47
N GLU A 121 -23.44 -12.42 6.18
CA GLU A 121 -24.57 -12.12 5.31
C GLU A 121 -24.97 -13.39 4.52
N ASP A 122 -25.64 -13.20 3.41
CA ASP A 122 -26.03 -14.27 2.52
C ASP A 122 -25.07 -14.47 1.33
N LYS A 123 -25.31 -15.53 0.55
CA LYS A 123 -24.52 -15.88 -0.63
C LYS A 123 -24.53 -14.79 -1.71
N LYS A 124 -25.65 -14.09 -1.89
CA LYS A 124 -25.76 -13.03 -2.93
C LYS A 124 -24.90 -11.84 -2.56
N THR A 125 -24.96 -11.40 -1.30
CA THR A 125 -24.13 -10.34 -0.77
C THR A 125 -22.64 -10.70 -0.84
N ALA A 126 -22.30 -11.97 -0.54
CA ALA A 126 -20.93 -12.46 -0.61
C ALA A 126 -20.35 -12.42 -2.04
N LEU A 127 -21.09 -12.92 -3.02
CA LEU A 127 -20.66 -12.85 -4.44
C LEU A 127 -20.61 -11.40 -4.93
N THR A 128 -21.57 -10.57 -4.54
CA THR A 128 -21.55 -9.13 -4.89
C THR A 128 -20.33 -8.44 -4.32
N GLY A 129 -20.00 -8.61 -3.04
CA GLY A 129 -18.81 -8.01 -2.45
C GLY A 129 -17.51 -8.50 -3.07
N MET A 130 -17.46 -9.80 -3.43
CA MET A 130 -16.32 -10.37 -4.15
C MET A 130 -16.13 -9.72 -5.53
N ILE A 131 -17.22 -9.58 -6.32
CA ILE A 131 -17.19 -8.94 -7.64
C ILE A 131 -16.77 -7.47 -7.50
N LEU A 132 -17.43 -6.73 -6.61
CA LEU A 132 -17.13 -5.31 -6.39
C LEU A 132 -15.67 -5.09 -6.02
N MET A 133 -15.10 -5.91 -5.13
CA MET A 133 -13.69 -5.81 -4.77
C MET A 133 -12.77 -6.22 -5.92
N ALA A 134 -13.17 -7.20 -6.74
CA ALA A 134 -12.41 -7.65 -7.90
C ALA A 134 -12.24 -6.56 -8.96
N ILE A 135 -13.33 -5.81 -9.23
CA ILE A 135 -13.39 -4.76 -10.27
C ILE A 135 -13.20 -3.34 -9.74
N CYS A 136 -13.00 -3.17 -8.43
CA CYS A 136 -12.81 -1.86 -7.78
C CYS A 136 -11.53 -1.17 -8.28
N PRO A 137 -11.60 0.05 -8.85
CA PRO A 137 -10.43 0.79 -9.32
C PRO A 137 -9.35 0.92 -8.25
N TRP A 138 -9.71 1.40 -7.05
CA TRP A 138 -8.76 1.52 -5.94
C TRP A 138 -8.06 0.19 -5.65
N HIS A 139 -8.82 -0.92 -5.50
CA HIS A 139 -8.22 -2.20 -5.11
C HIS A 139 -7.34 -2.82 -6.21
N ILE A 140 -7.64 -2.56 -7.49
CA ILE A 140 -6.77 -2.95 -8.60
C ILE A 140 -5.46 -2.18 -8.52
N MET A 141 -5.52 -0.84 -8.38
CA MET A 141 -4.36 0.04 -8.36
C MET A 141 -3.42 -0.27 -7.19
N VAL A 142 -3.95 -0.36 -5.96
CA VAL A 142 -3.12 -0.65 -4.76
C VAL A 142 -2.52 -2.05 -4.77
N SER A 143 -3.17 -3.01 -5.43
CA SER A 143 -2.62 -4.37 -5.59
C SER A 143 -1.48 -4.46 -6.59
N ARG A 144 -1.19 -3.40 -7.35
CA ARG A 144 -0.16 -3.37 -8.41
C ARG A 144 1.04 -2.49 -8.07
N LEU A 145 1.06 -1.89 -6.88
CA LEU A 145 2.15 -1.03 -6.39
C LEU A 145 2.72 -1.56 -5.09
N GLY A 146 4.03 -1.68 -5.01
CA GLY A 146 4.77 -2.22 -3.85
C GLY A 146 4.90 -1.25 -2.68
N LEU A 147 3.83 -0.48 -2.35
CA LEU A 147 3.81 0.44 -1.21
C LEU A 147 3.43 -0.28 0.08
N ASP A 148 4.09 0.05 1.18
CA ASP A 148 3.85 -0.55 2.50
C ASP A 148 2.39 -0.39 2.97
N CYS A 149 1.82 0.80 2.81
CA CYS A 149 0.44 1.11 3.20
C CYS A 149 -0.62 0.23 2.50
N ASN A 150 -0.31 -0.30 1.32
CA ASN A 150 -1.23 -1.11 0.53
C ASN A 150 -1.48 -2.51 1.11
N LEU A 151 -0.62 -2.99 2.02
CA LEU A 151 -0.80 -4.26 2.73
C LEU A 151 -1.90 -4.21 3.79
N ALA A 152 -2.06 -3.05 4.45
CA ALA A 152 -2.91 -2.93 5.64
C ALA A 152 -4.37 -3.36 5.41
N PRO A 153 -5.09 -2.98 4.33
CA PRO A 153 -6.45 -3.44 4.10
C PRO A 153 -6.59 -4.95 4.03
N GLY A 154 -5.62 -5.64 3.39
CA GLY A 154 -5.61 -7.10 3.28
C GLY A 154 -5.44 -7.78 4.64
N PHE A 155 -4.44 -7.37 5.42
CA PHE A 155 -4.20 -7.95 6.74
C PHE A 155 -5.34 -7.65 7.73
N LEU A 156 -5.92 -6.45 7.69
CA LEU A 156 -7.10 -6.12 8.48
C LEU A 156 -8.32 -6.99 8.11
N LEU A 157 -8.53 -7.25 6.82
CA LEU A 157 -9.58 -8.15 6.35
C LEU A 157 -9.36 -9.59 6.82
N PHE A 158 -8.12 -10.10 6.75
CA PHE A 158 -7.79 -11.45 7.22
C PHE A 158 -8.00 -11.57 8.73
N ALA A 159 -7.55 -10.56 9.49
CA ALA A 159 -7.75 -10.49 10.93
C ALA A 159 -9.24 -10.48 11.31
N ALA A 160 -10.04 -9.64 10.64
CA ALA A 160 -11.48 -9.57 10.84
C ALA A 160 -12.19 -10.88 10.48
N TYR A 161 -11.81 -11.53 9.39
CA TYR A 161 -12.36 -12.83 9.01
C TYR A 161 -12.13 -13.90 10.09
N PHE A 162 -10.90 -14.01 10.59
CA PHE A 162 -10.59 -14.96 11.66
C PHE A 162 -11.23 -14.57 12.98
N TYR A 163 -11.35 -13.26 13.31
CA TYR A 163 -12.08 -12.80 14.49
C TYR A 163 -13.53 -13.25 14.45
N ILE A 164 -14.22 -13.01 13.35
CA ILE A 164 -15.63 -13.41 13.17
C ILE A 164 -15.79 -14.92 13.22
N LYS A 165 -14.84 -15.69 12.70
CA LYS A 165 -14.82 -17.16 12.91
C LYS A 165 -14.61 -17.52 14.39
N GLY A 166 -13.82 -16.75 15.09
CA GLY A 166 -13.55 -16.91 16.51
C GLY A 166 -14.77 -16.73 17.40
N LEU A 167 -15.78 -15.95 16.96
CA LEU A 167 -17.05 -15.78 17.68
C LEU A 167 -17.86 -17.08 17.79
N ASP A 168 -17.67 -18.03 16.88
CA ASP A 168 -18.31 -19.34 16.95
C ASP A 168 -17.38 -20.42 17.49
N LYS A 169 -16.07 -20.31 17.20
CA LYS A 169 -15.05 -21.27 17.63
C LYS A 169 -13.77 -20.54 18.02
N GLN A 170 -13.54 -20.36 19.31
CA GLN A 170 -12.52 -19.45 19.86
C GLN A 170 -11.07 -19.77 19.42
N ASN A 171 -10.76 -20.99 18.96
CA ASN A 171 -9.43 -21.29 18.42
C ASN A 171 -9.05 -20.41 17.21
N TYR A 172 -10.01 -19.85 16.48
CA TYR A 172 -9.74 -18.90 15.39
C TYR A 172 -9.34 -17.50 15.88
N LEU A 173 -9.47 -17.20 17.18
CA LEU A 173 -8.94 -15.96 17.76
C LEU A 173 -7.41 -15.91 17.70
N ILE A 174 -6.72 -17.08 17.75
CA ILE A 174 -5.26 -17.15 17.66
C ILE A 174 -4.76 -16.66 16.29
N PRO A 175 -5.17 -17.22 15.13
CA PRO A 175 -4.79 -16.67 13.83
C PRO A 175 -5.32 -15.25 13.62
N SER A 176 -6.45 -14.86 14.21
CA SER A 176 -6.92 -13.47 14.20
C SER A 176 -5.90 -12.54 14.86
N ALA A 177 -5.48 -12.87 16.09
CA ALA A 177 -4.48 -12.08 16.83
C ALA A 177 -3.14 -11.97 16.10
N PHE A 178 -2.71 -13.05 15.44
CA PHE A 178 -1.53 -13.05 14.57
C PHE A 178 -1.66 -12.05 13.41
N MET A 179 -2.80 -12.07 12.70
CA MET A 179 -3.05 -11.14 11.59
C MET A 179 -3.22 -9.70 12.06
N TRP A 180 -3.88 -9.46 13.23
CA TRP A 180 -3.92 -8.13 13.84
C TRP A 180 -2.52 -7.63 14.20
N GLY A 181 -1.67 -8.48 14.78
CA GLY A 181 -0.28 -8.16 15.07
C GLY A 181 0.51 -7.79 13.81
N LEU A 182 0.42 -8.59 12.74
CA LEU A 182 1.08 -8.30 11.48
C LEU A 182 0.56 -7.01 10.82
N SER A 183 -0.73 -6.68 10.97
CA SER A 183 -1.28 -5.43 10.41
C SER A 183 -0.59 -4.19 10.98
N LEU A 184 -0.08 -4.24 12.22
CA LEU A 184 0.68 -3.13 12.82
C LEU A 184 2.01 -2.86 12.11
N TYR A 185 2.58 -3.85 11.42
CA TYR A 185 3.80 -3.73 10.62
C TYR A 185 3.53 -3.36 9.15
N CYS A 186 2.26 -3.14 8.78
CA CYS A 186 1.91 -2.71 7.42
C CYS A 186 2.02 -1.20 7.25
N TYR A 187 1.49 -0.42 8.20
CA TYR A 187 1.46 1.04 8.11
C TYR A 187 1.14 1.69 9.47
N ALA A 188 1.83 2.78 9.79
CA ALA A 188 1.72 3.40 11.13
C ALA A 188 0.30 3.90 11.48
N THR A 189 -0.55 4.25 10.49
CA THR A 189 -1.90 4.74 10.78
C THR A 189 -2.79 3.72 11.50
N VAL A 190 -2.52 2.42 11.31
CA VAL A 190 -3.29 1.35 11.98
C VAL A 190 -2.94 1.21 13.47
N TRP A 191 -1.85 1.80 13.95
CA TRP A 191 -1.49 1.76 15.38
C TRP A 191 -2.53 2.42 16.28
N ILE A 192 -3.28 3.40 15.76
CA ILE A 192 -4.39 4.02 16.48
C ILE A 192 -5.68 3.22 16.28
N VAL A 193 -5.94 2.77 15.04
CA VAL A 193 -7.19 2.12 14.67
C VAL A 193 -7.34 0.74 15.31
N VAL A 194 -6.29 -0.09 15.24
CA VAL A 194 -6.36 -1.51 15.65
C VAL A 194 -6.64 -1.67 17.14
N PRO A 195 -5.94 -1.01 18.09
CA PRO A 195 -6.23 -1.17 19.51
C PRO A 195 -7.65 -0.74 19.89
N VAL A 196 -8.13 0.39 19.35
CA VAL A 196 -9.49 0.89 19.62
C VAL A 196 -10.53 -0.07 19.06
N LEU A 197 -10.31 -0.57 17.83
CA LEU A 197 -11.21 -1.52 17.18
C LEU A 197 -11.31 -2.83 17.96
N LEU A 198 -10.17 -3.39 18.38
CA LEU A 198 -10.12 -4.60 19.18
C LEU A 198 -10.79 -4.42 20.54
N GLY A 199 -10.62 -3.26 21.19
CA GLY A 199 -11.31 -2.92 22.42
C GLY A 199 -12.83 -2.92 22.24
N VAL A 200 -13.34 -2.20 21.23
CA VAL A 200 -14.78 -2.12 20.94
C VAL A 200 -15.35 -3.49 20.56
N TRP A 201 -14.70 -4.23 19.66
CA TRP A 201 -15.15 -5.54 19.22
C TRP A 201 -15.10 -6.58 20.36
N GLY A 202 -14.03 -6.56 21.16
CA GLY A 202 -13.84 -7.44 22.30
C GLY A 202 -14.93 -7.24 23.35
N VAL A 203 -15.14 -5.98 23.79
CA VAL A 203 -16.18 -5.64 24.77
C VAL A 203 -17.58 -6.02 24.26
N TYR A 204 -17.90 -5.62 23.02
CA TYR A 204 -19.20 -5.95 22.43
C TYR A 204 -19.45 -7.46 22.35
N SER A 205 -18.45 -8.21 21.90
CA SER A 205 -18.55 -9.68 21.77
C SER A 205 -18.64 -10.38 23.15
N PHE A 206 -17.94 -9.86 24.15
CA PHE A 206 -17.99 -10.37 25.52
C PHE A 206 -19.36 -10.13 26.17
N LEU A 207 -19.92 -8.92 26.04
CA LEU A 207 -21.25 -8.57 26.55
C LEU A 207 -22.35 -9.45 25.94
N HIS A 208 -22.20 -9.86 24.68
CA HIS A 208 -23.12 -10.74 23.98
C HIS A 208 -22.80 -12.24 24.13
N LYS A 209 -21.85 -12.59 25.02
CA LYS A 209 -21.43 -13.98 25.29
C LYS A 209 -20.92 -14.73 24.03
N LYS A 210 -20.41 -14.00 23.04
CA LYS A 210 -19.79 -14.58 21.84
C LYS A 210 -18.34 -14.98 22.08
N ILE A 211 -17.68 -14.31 23.03
CA ILE A 211 -16.33 -14.63 23.51
C ILE A 211 -16.41 -14.81 25.02
N SER A 212 -15.71 -15.80 25.53
CA SER A 212 -15.51 -16.04 26.97
C SER A 212 -14.03 -16.09 27.29
N ILE A 213 -13.68 -15.93 28.56
CA ILE A 213 -12.30 -16.13 29.04
C ILE A 213 -11.97 -17.62 28.90
N SER A 214 -11.17 -17.94 27.90
CA SER A 214 -10.75 -19.30 27.55
C SER A 214 -9.24 -19.36 27.35
N LYS A 215 -8.69 -20.58 27.30
CA LYS A 215 -7.29 -20.79 26.98
C LYS A 215 -6.93 -20.18 25.61
N GLU A 216 -7.80 -20.31 24.63
CA GLU A 216 -7.61 -19.79 23.28
C GLU A 216 -7.57 -18.27 23.26
N LEU A 217 -8.41 -17.58 24.05
CA LEU A 217 -8.37 -16.13 24.18
C LEU A 217 -7.07 -15.67 24.83
N ILE A 218 -6.63 -16.36 25.90
CA ILE A 218 -5.36 -16.04 26.58
C ILE A 218 -4.18 -16.20 25.62
N ILE A 219 -4.13 -17.30 24.85
CA ILE A 219 -3.10 -17.52 23.83
C ILE A 219 -3.16 -16.43 22.74
N ALA A 220 -4.35 -16.06 22.28
CA ALA A 220 -4.53 -15.00 21.28
C ALA A 220 -4.00 -13.66 21.80
N CYS A 221 -4.31 -13.28 23.05
CA CYS A 221 -3.77 -12.08 23.67
C CYS A 221 -2.24 -12.13 23.80
N ALA A 222 -1.67 -13.29 24.18
CA ALA A 222 -0.23 -13.48 24.27
C ALA A 222 0.45 -13.36 22.89
N VAL A 223 -0.12 -13.95 21.84
CA VAL A 223 0.38 -13.83 20.45
C VAL A 223 0.38 -12.37 20.01
N LEU A 224 -0.73 -11.65 20.22
CA LEU A 224 -0.82 -10.23 19.88
C LEU A 224 0.23 -9.41 20.65
N ALA A 225 0.37 -9.64 21.95
CA ALA A 225 1.34 -8.95 22.81
C ALA A 225 2.79 -9.20 22.35
N VAL A 226 3.16 -10.44 22.05
CA VAL A 226 4.50 -10.79 21.57
C VAL A 226 4.81 -10.11 20.23
N ILE A 227 3.86 -10.10 19.29
CA ILE A 227 4.08 -9.48 17.97
C ILE A 227 4.10 -7.96 18.08
N SER A 228 3.28 -7.34 18.92
CA SER A 228 3.23 -5.88 19.05
C SER A 228 4.34 -5.29 19.93
N MET A 229 4.94 -6.09 20.81
CA MET A 229 5.97 -5.63 21.75
C MET A 229 7.13 -4.89 21.09
N PRO A 230 7.74 -5.38 19.99
CA PRO A 230 8.85 -4.67 19.35
C PRO A 230 8.44 -3.27 18.85
N LEU A 231 7.21 -3.10 18.37
CA LEU A 231 6.70 -1.77 17.95
C LEU A 231 6.40 -0.86 19.14
N ILE A 232 5.94 -1.41 20.27
CA ILE A 232 5.78 -0.64 21.51
C ILE A 232 7.14 -0.12 21.99
N LEU A 233 8.16 -0.97 21.96
CA LEU A 233 9.54 -0.57 22.28
C LEU A 233 10.05 0.48 21.27
N PHE A 234 9.74 0.32 19.96
CA PHE A 234 10.10 1.30 18.93
C PHE A 234 9.49 2.68 19.22
N VAL A 235 8.24 2.75 19.63
CA VAL A 235 7.62 4.01 20.06
C VAL A 235 8.33 4.56 21.29
N GLY A 236 8.67 3.71 22.26
CA GLY A 236 9.41 4.10 23.47
C GLY A 236 10.81 4.67 23.19
N VAL A 237 11.54 4.09 22.21
CA VAL A 237 12.84 4.60 21.74
C VAL A 237 12.67 5.98 21.08
N ASN A 238 11.66 6.13 20.25
CA ASN A 238 11.45 7.37 19.50
C ASN A 238 10.76 8.49 20.28
N LEU A 239 10.18 8.16 21.44
CA LEU A 239 9.75 9.12 22.47
C LEU A 239 10.84 9.39 23.52
N GLU A 240 12.06 8.86 23.33
CA GLU A 240 13.22 9.01 24.22
C GLU A 240 13.01 8.46 25.65
N ILE A 241 12.05 7.54 25.83
CA ILE A 241 11.79 6.86 27.11
C ILE A 241 12.83 5.78 27.39
N ILE A 242 13.27 5.08 26.34
CA ILE A 242 14.30 4.04 26.38
C ILE A 242 15.37 4.29 25.31
N PRO A 243 16.62 3.85 25.51
CA PRO A 243 17.66 4.00 24.51
C PRO A 243 17.39 3.14 23.27
N GLU A 244 18.02 3.52 22.16
CA GLU A 244 18.06 2.71 20.93
C GLU A 244 18.62 1.31 21.22
N ILE A 245 18.06 0.30 20.55
CA ILE A 245 18.51 -1.09 20.71
C ILE A 245 19.12 -1.54 19.37
N ARG A 246 20.42 -1.84 19.40
CA ARG A 246 21.15 -2.44 18.27
C ARG A 246 21.67 -3.80 18.68
N SER A 247 21.24 -4.87 18.02
CA SER A 247 21.76 -6.21 18.22
C SER A 247 21.83 -6.98 16.90
N ALA A 248 22.59 -8.07 16.88
CA ALA A 248 22.68 -8.94 15.71
C ALA A 248 21.35 -9.65 15.36
N TYR A 249 20.42 -9.75 16.32
CA TYR A 249 19.17 -10.49 16.14
C TYR A 249 17.98 -9.60 15.83
N ILE A 250 17.93 -8.41 16.44
CA ILE A 250 16.83 -7.46 16.28
C ILE A 250 17.34 -6.07 16.60
N SER A 251 16.95 -5.09 15.81
CA SER A 251 17.24 -3.69 16.06
C SER A 251 15.95 -2.89 16.18
N ILE A 252 15.93 -1.98 17.17
CA ILE A 252 14.86 -1.01 17.37
C ILE A 252 15.45 0.36 17.13
N PRO A 253 15.32 0.91 15.90
CA PRO A 253 16.01 2.11 15.47
C PRO A 253 15.42 3.36 16.09
N LYS A 254 16.28 4.36 16.31
CA LYS A 254 15.89 5.74 16.56
C LYS A 254 15.82 6.48 15.23
N LEU A 255 14.67 7.04 14.92
CA LEU A 255 14.48 7.85 13.72
C LEU A 255 15.08 9.24 13.88
N VAL A 256 15.46 9.87 12.79
CA VAL A 256 15.92 11.26 12.78
C VAL A 256 14.75 12.21 13.08
N ASP A 257 13.58 11.94 12.52
CA ASP A 257 12.33 12.67 12.79
C ASP A 257 11.16 11.69 12.99
N PHE A 258 10.78 11.48 14.25
CA PHE A 258 9.61 10.69 14.61
C PHE A 258 8.36 11.56 14.58
N ARG A 259 7.53 11.42 13.55
CA ARG A 259 6.37 12.27 13.24
C ARG A 259 5.16 12.06 14.17
N ALA A 260 5.39 11.94 15.50
CA ALA A 260 4.31 11.79 16.48
C ALA A 260 3.35 13.00 16.52
N ASP A 261 3.83 14.19 16.18
CA ASP A 261 3.08 15.45 16.14
C ASP A 261 2.17 15.60 14.91
N GLU A 262 2.23 14.67 13.94
CA GLU A 262 1.23 14.61 12.87
C GLU A 262 -0.15 14.23 13.40
N VAL A 263 -0.22 13.60 14.57
CA VAL A 263 -1.47 13.28 15.27
C VAL A 263 -1.85 14.46 16.15
N GLY A 264 -2.90 15.19 15.80
CA GLY A 264 -3.27 16.38 16.56
C GLY A 264 -4.67 16.92 16.33
N LEU A 265 -5.18 17.61 17.34
CA LEU A 265 -6.52 18.20 17.33
C LEU A 265 -6.63 19.48 16.47
N SER A 266 -5.50 20.16 16.22
CA SER A 266 -5.46 21.45 15.51
C SER A 266 -5.93 21.36 14.05
N ARG A 267 -5.86 20.20 13.42
CA ARG A 267 -6.22 19.97 12.02
C ARG A 267 -7.61 19.36 11.81
N ILE A 268 -8.35 19.06 12.86
CA ILE A 268 -9.61 18.29 12.80
C ILE A 268 -10.62 18.93 11.82
N ILE A 269 -10.85 20.23 11.91
CA ILE A 269 -11.85 20.91 11.05
C ILE A 269 -11.44 20.82 9.57
N GLY A 270 -10.16 21.03 9.27
CA GLY A 270 -9.61 20.87 7.93
C GLY A 270 -9.74 19.43 7.42
N ASN A 271 -9.43 18.47 8.27
CA ASN A 271 -9.51 17.05 7.95
C ASN A 271 -10.95 16.57 7.75
N ILE A 272 -11.94 17.07 8.52
CA ILE A 272 -13.36 16.77 8.29
C ILE A 272 -13.78 17.24 6.89
N LYS A 273 -13.43 18.48 6.50
CA LYS A 273 -13.71 18.98 5.15
C LYS A 273 -13.02 18.12 4.07
N ALA A 274 -11.78 17.70 4.31
CA ALA A 274 -11.03 16.84 3.40
C ALA A 274 -11.67 15.45 3.28
N VAL A 275 -12.16 14.85 4.37
CA VAL A 275 -12.91 13.58 4.35
C VAL A 275 -14.18 13.71 3.50
N ILE A 276 -14.99 14.75 3.72
CA ILE A 276 -16.21 14.98 2.94
C ILE A 276 -15.86 15.11 1.44
N LYS A 277 -14.82 15.89 1.12
CA LYS A 277 -14.32 16.04 -0.26
C LYS A 277 -13.86 14.71 -0.84
N LEU A 278 -13.09 13.92 -0.07
CA LEU A 278 -12.60 12.62 -0.49
C LEU A 278 -13.77 11.67 -0.83
N PHE A 279 -14.82 11.62 -0.03
CA PHE A 279 -15.98 10.75 -0.30
C PHE A 279 -16.81 11.19 -1.50
N ILE A 280 -17.01 12.52 -1.67
CA ILE A 280 -17.80 13.04 -2.78
C ILE A 280 -17.07 12.84 -4.11
N PHE A 281 -15.79 13.23 -4.18
CA PHE A 281 -15.02 13.20 -5.42
C PHE A 281 -14.23 11.90 -5.60
N GLN A 282 -14.13 11.08 -4.54
CA GLN A 282 -13.35 9.83 -4.53
C GLN A 282 -11.92 9.99 -5.08
N ASN A 283 -11.31 11.14 -4.82
CA ASN A 283 -9.98 11.50 -5.30
C ASN A 283 -9.23 12.30 -4.23
N ASP A 284 -8.04 11.83 -3.87
CA ASP A 284 -7.15 12.48 -2.89
C ASP A 284 -6.03 13.32 -3.53
N GLY A 285 -6.01 13.40 -4.85
CA GLY A 285 -4.98 14.10 -5.62
C GLY A 285 -3.68 13.31 -5.82
N LEU A 286 -3.59 12.11 -5.29
CA LEU A 286 -2.43 11.22 -5.46
C LEU A 286 -2.71 10.22 -6.58
N ILE A 287 -2.05 10.40 -7.71
CA ILE A 287 -2.31 9.63 -8.94
C ILE A 287 -2.14 8.11 -8.75
N TRP A 288 -1.31 7.68 -7.82
CA TRP A 288 -1.12 6.25 -7.52
C TRP A 288 -2.24 5.64 -6.68
N ASN A 289 -3.13 6.45 -6.10
CA ASN A 289 -4.27 5.98 -5.30
C ASN A 289 -5.58 6.00 -6.05
N THR A 290 -5.79 7.03 -6.89
CA THR A 290 -7.09 7.32 -7.50
C THR A 290 -6.92 7.92 -8.89
N THR A 291 -7.98 7.80 -9.69
CA THR A 291 -8.09 8.48 -10.98
C THR A 291 -9.24 9.50 -10.93
N SER A 292 -9.07 10.63 -11.60
CA SER A 292 -10.09 11.69 -11.63
C SER A 292 -11.39 11.26 -12.32
N TYR A 293 -11.32 10.31 -13.24
CA TYR A 293 -12.46 9.88 -14.05
C TYR A 293 -13.32 8.81 -13.37
N PHE A 294 -12.69 7.90 -12.61
CA PHE A 294 -13.39 6.75 -12.05
C PHE A 294 -13.55 6.82 -10.53
N GLY A 295 -12.69 7.57 -9.84
CA GLY A 295 -12.65 7.60 -8.38
C GLY A 295 -12.14 6.27 -7.79
N MET A 296 -12.31 6.10 -6.48
CA MET A 296 -11.89 4.89 -5.76
C MET A 296 -12.84 3.69 -6.02
N TYR A 297 -14.16 3.93 -6.07
CA TYR A 297 -15.20 2.88 -6.09
C TYR A 297 -16.18 3.05 -7.27
N TYR A 298 -15.82 3.76 -8.32
CA TYR A 298 -16.71 4.40 -9.30
C TYR A 298 -17.60 5.47 -8.66
N LEU A 299 -17.60 6.68 -9.20
CA LEU A 299 -18.26 7.85 -8.61
C LEU A 299 -19.75 7.62 -8.31
N PHE A 300 -20.44 6.86 -9.16
CA PHE A 300 -21.86 6.53 -8.98
C PHE A 300 -22.13 5.49 -7.89
N SER A 301 -21.11 4.94 -7.22
CA SER A 301 -21.30 3.93 -6.15
C SER A 301 -21.70 4.56 -4.82
N LEU A 302 -21.49 5.85 -4.62
CA LEU A 302 -21.79 6.53 -3.36
C LEU A 302 -23.23 6.34 -2.87
N PRO A 303 -24.29 6.45 -3.70
CA PRO A 303 -25.66 6.17 -3.28
C PRO A 303 -25.85 4.74 -2.73
N PHE A 304 -25.21 3.73 -3.35
CA PHE A 304 -25.30 2.35 -2.87
C PHE A 304 -24.60 2.19 -1.52
N ILE A 305 -23.45 2.83 -1.31
CA ILE A 305 -22.74 2.83 -0.01
C ILE A 305 -23.62 3.47 1.06
N ILE A 306 -24.25 4.60 0.78
CA ILE A 306 -25.17 5.29 1.71
C ILE A 306 -26.34 4.39 2.09
N VAL A 307 -26.98 3.74 1.11
CA VAL A 307 -28.07 2.77 1.37
C VAL A 307 -27.58 1.61 2.24
N GLY A 308 -26.35 1.12 2.01
CA GLY A 308 -25.74 0.09 2.84
C GLY A 308 -25.53 0.56 4.30
N ILE A 309 -25.07 1.78 4.50
CA ILE A 309 -24.93 2.39 5.84
C ILE A 309 -26.30 2.49 6.53
N ILE A 310 -27.32 3.01 5.82
CA ILE A 310 -28.70 3.14 6.37
C ILE A 310 -29.25 1.75 6.75
N ASN A 311 -29.08 0.75 5.88
CA ASN A 311 -29.51 -0.62 6.15
C ASN A 311 -28.80 -1.21 7.38
N ALA A 312 -27.48 -1.10 7.46
CA ALA A 312 -26.69 -1.58 8.60
C ALA A 312 -27.10 -0.86 9.90
N THR A 313 -27.27 0.45 9.87
CA THR A 313 -27.73 1.24 11.04
C THR A 313 -29.14 0.84 11.49
N SER A 314 -30.06 0.56 10.55
CA SER A 314 -31.39 0.03 10.87
C SER A 314 -31.32 -1.33 11.56
N ASN A 315 -30.44 -2.21 11.08
CA ASN A 315 -30.23 -3.52 11.69
C ASN A 315 -29.62 -3.41 13.11
N ILE A 316 -28.69 -2.47 13.30
CA ILE A 316 -28.12 -2.16 14.62
C ILE A 316 -29.22 -1.72 15.57
N TYR A 317 -30.08 -0.78 15.16
CA TYR A 317 -31.20 -0.31 15.99
C TYR A 317 -32.13 -1.48 16.40
N LYS A 318 -32.49 -2.34 15.46
CA LYS A 318 -33.32 -3.55 15.74
C LYS A 318 -32.62 -4.49 16.72
N SER A 319 -31.31 -4.73 16.54
CA SER A 319 -30.53 -5.61 17.40
C SER A 319 -30.41 -5.08 18.84
N PHE A 320 -30.25 -3.77 19.02
CA PHE A 320 -30.28 -3.15 20.34
C PHE A 320 -31.63 -3.30 21.02
N LYS A 321 -32.73 -3.10 20.29
CA LYS A 321 -34.10 -3.27 20.83
C LYS A 321 -34.40 -4.71 21.24
N SER A 322 -33.90 -5.68 20.46
CA SER A 322 -34.09 -7.12 20.75
C SER A 322 -32.98 -7.72 21.64
N ARG A 323 -31.96 -6.93 22.01
CA ARG A 323 -30.79 -7.37 22.77
C ARG A 323 -30.04 -8.54 22.11
N THR A 324 -30.01 -8.56 20.78
CA THR A 324 -29.31 -9.59 19.99
C THR A 324 -27.99 -9.10 19.44
N PHE A 325 -27.08 -10.03 19.20
CA PHE A 325 -25.80 -9.71 18.53
C PHE A 325 -26.03 -9.35 17.06
N SER A 326 -25.29 -8.34 16.57
CA SER A 326 -25.30 -7.95 15.15
C SER A 326 -23.88 -7.75 14.62
N TYR A 327 -23.56 -8.36 13.50
CA TYR A 327 -22.30 -8.12 12.79
C TYR A 327 -22.20 -6.68 12.26
N ASP A 328 -23.35 -6.02 12.00
CA ASP A 328 -23.36 -4.63 11.55
C ASP A 328 -22.74 -3.67 12.58
N VAL A 329 -22.80 -4.00 13.88
CA VAL A 329 -22.09 -3.22 14.93
C VAL A 329 -20.59 -3.27 14.70
N LEU A 330 -20.04 -4.45 14.36
CA LEU A 330 -18.61 -4.59 14.08
C LEU A 330 -18.22 -3.79 12.83
N ILE A 331 -18.98 -3.86 11.76
CA ILE A 331 -18.69 -3.20 10.49
C ILE A 331 -18.79 -1.67 10.62
N ILE A 332 -19.86 -1.15 11.24
CA ILE A 332 -20.04 0.31 11.41
C ILE A 332 -19.03 0.87 12.41
N SER A 333 -18.72 0.15 13.50
CA SER A 333 -17.66 0.59 14.42
C SER A 333 -16.30 0.62 13.74
N TRP A 334 -15.99 -0.36 12.87
CA TRP A 334 -14.77 -0.33 12.06
C TRP A 334 -14.70 0.92 11.19
N LEU A 335 -15.77 1.20 10.44
CA LEU A 335 -15.82 2.42 9.61
C LEU A 335 -15.62 3.69 10.45
N ILE A 336 -16.35 3.84 11.56
CA ILE A 336 -16.28 5.03 12.41
C ILE A 336 -14.88 5.20 13.01
N ILE A 337 -14.28 4.15 13.57
CA ILE A 337 -12.95 4.21 14.17
C ILE A 337 -11.90 4.55 13.12
N SER A 338 -12.01 3.98 11.92
CA SER A 338 -11.10 4.29 10.81
C SER A 338 -11.24 5.74 10.32
N LEU A 339 -12.47 6.28 10.25
CA LEU A 339 -12.71 7.67 9.93
C LEU A 339 -12.11 8.62 10.97
N LEU A 340 -12.30 8.32 12.25
CA LEU A 340 -11.73 9.11 13.35
C LEU A 340 -10.20 9.06 13.31
N GLY A 341 -9.61 7.88 13.07
CA GLY A 341 -8.17 7.73 12.89
C GLY A 341 -7.62 8.60 11.75
N GLY A 342 -8.29 8.62 10.61
CA GLY A 342 -7.93 9.47 9.47
C GLY A 342 -8.07 10.97 9.77
N ILE A 343 -9.13 11.37 10.46
CA ILE A 343 -9.35 12.77 10.87
C ILE A 343 -8.22 13.25 11.82
N LEU A 344 -7.70 12.37 12.66
CA LEU A 344 -6.61 12.71 13.59
C LEU A 344 -5.24 12.80 12.92
N GLN A 345 -4.98 11.98 11.89
CA GLN A 345 -3.64 11.85 11.27
C GLN A 345 -3.48 12.58 9.94
N GLY A 346 -4.56 12.83 9.24
CA GLY A 346 -4.58 13.40 7.89
C GLY A 346 -5.36 12.55 6.90
N VAL A 347 -5.81 13.17 5.80
CA VAL A 347 -6.81 12.62 4.91
C VAL A 347 -6.22 12.39 3.52
N ASN A 348 -5.96 11.14 3.19
CA ASN A 348 -5.76 10.62 1.84
C ASN A 348 -6.07 9.12 1.85
N ALA A 349 -6.14 8.47 0.69
CA ALA A 349 -6.49 7.06 0.58
C ALA A 349 -5.50 6.14 1.34
N ASN A 350 -4.20 6.48 1.37
CA ASN A 350 -3.18 5.71 2.08
C ASN A 350 -3.31 5.84 3.60
N LYS A 351 -3.44 7.07 4.13
CA LYS A 351 -3.60 7.30 5.58
C LYS A 351 -4.93 6.76 6.11
N MET A 352 -5.95 6.68 5.26
CA MET A 352 -7.27 6.13 5.58
C MET A 352 -7.48 4.70 5.06
N ASN A 353 -6.41 3.94 4.80
CA ASN A 353 -6.48 2.63 4.17
C ASN A 353 -7.39 1.61 4.90
N SER A 354 -7.61 1.77 6.21
CA SER A 354 -8.48 0.91 7.02
C SER A 354 -9.98 1.07 6.74
N ILE A 355 -10.43 2.16 6.05
CA ILE A 355 -11.85 2.39 5.76
C ILE A 355 -12.38 1.56 4.58
N HIS A 356 -11.50 1.12 3.67
CA HIS A 356 -11.93 0.59 2.39
C HIS A 356 -12.68 -0.74 2.52
N ILE A 357 -12.26 -1.59 3.44
CA ILE A 357 -12.91 -2.90 3.66
C ILE A 357 -14.36 -2.74 4.17
N PRO A 358 -14.63 -2.01 5.27
CA PRO A 358 -16.01 -1.80 5.70
C PRO A 358 -16.86 -1.07 4.66
N LEU A 359 -16.28 -0.17 3.85
CA LEU A 359 -17.00 0.49 2.76
C LEU A 359 -17.42 -0.49 1.66
N ILE A 360 -16.56 -1.43 1.24
CA ILE A 360 -16.90 -2.44 0.24
C ILE A 360 -18.00 -3.38 0.78
N ILE A 361 -17.95 -3.74 2.06
CA ILE A 361 -19.01 -4.52 2.71
C ILE A 361 -20.36 -3.77 2.66
N LEU A 362 -20.36 -2.50 3.06
CA LEU A 362 -21.58 -1.68 3.04
C LEU A 362 -22.08 -1.41 1.62
N TRP A 363 -21.18 -1.22 0.68
CA TRP A 363 -21.50 -1.09 -0.75
C TRP A 363 -22.23 -2.33 -1.28
N SER A 364 -21.72 -3.52 -0.98
CA SER A 364 -22.37 -4.78 -1.39
C SER A 364 -23.75 -4.95 -0.75
N LYS A 365 -23.90 -4.62 0.54
CA LYS A 365 -25.20 -4.63 1.25
C LYS A 365 -26.19 -3.68 0.61
N GLY A 366 -25.76 -2.47 0.25
CA GLY A 366 -26.63 -1.47 -0.38
C GLY A 366 -27.11 -1.89 -1.77
N ILE A 367 -26.23 -2.47 -2.59
CA ILE A 367 -26.63 -3.02 -3.90
C ILE A 367 -27.68 -4.12 -3.73
N ILE A 368 -27.42 -5.10 -2.85
CA ILE A 368 -28.35 -6.22 -2.64
C ILE A 368 -29.69 -5.70 -2.09
N TRP A 369 -29.67 -4.76 -1.12
CA TRP A 369 -30.89 -4.17 -0.57
C TRP A 369 -31.76 -3.50 -1.65
N ILE A 370 -31.15 -2.80 -2.60
CA ILE A 370 -31.84 -2.18 -3.76
C ILE A 370 -32.33 -3.28 -4.71
N CYS A 371 -31.48 -4.24 -5.07
CA CYS A 371 -31.81 -5.29 -6.02
C CYS A 371 -33.01 -6.14 -5.57
N GLU A 372 -33.11 -6.47 -4.29
CA GLU A 372 -34.22 -7.25 -3.72
C GLU A 372 -35.57 -6.52 -3.77
N ARG A 373 -35.55 -5.19 -3.85
CA ARG A 373 -36.74 -4.33 -3.89
C ARG A 373 -37.04 -3.80 -5.29
N SER A 374 -36.18 -4.14 -6.26
CA SER A 374 -36.25 -3.63 -7.62
C SER A 374 -36.72 -4.68 -8.63
N ARG A 375 -37.21 -4.21 -9.76
CA ARG A 375 -37.55 -5.08 -10.89
C ARG A 375 -36.28 -5.58 -11.60
N LYS A 376 -36.36 -6.72 -12.29
CA LYS A 376 -35.25 -7.38 -12.96
C LYS A 376 -34.43 -6.45 -13.90
N TYR A 377 -35.08 -5.52 -14.59
CA TYR A 377 -34.38 -4.59 -15.48
C TYR A 377 -33.45 -3.62 -14.71
N VAL A 378 -33.80 -3.23 -13.47
CA VAL A 378 -32.93 -2.40 -12.62
C VAL A 378 -31.67 -3.17 -12.22
N ILE A 379 -31.82 -4.45 -11.89
CA ILE A 379 -30.69 -5.32 -11.55
C ILE A 379 -29.74 -5.45 -12.76
N ILE A 380 -30.30 -5.66 -13.95
CA ILE A 380 -29.53 -5.75 -15.20
C ILE A 380 -28.84 -4.40 -15.46
N ALA A 381 -29.52 -3.26 -15.28
CA ALA A 381 -28.94 -1.95 -15.49
C ALA A 381 -27.76 -1.67 -14.55
N ILE A 382 -27.89 -2.01 -13.25
CA ILE A 382 -26.80 -1.88 -12.27
C ILE A 382 -25.61 -2.76 -12.68
N ALA A 383 -25.85 -4.05 -12.98
CA ALA A 383 -24.80 -4.97 -13.40
C ALA A 383 -24.10 -4.51 -14.68
N SER A 384 -24.84 -4.03 -15.68
CA SER A 384 -24.30 -3.49 -16.92
C SER A 384 -23.47 -2.22 -16.68
N LEU A 385 -23.96 -1.32 -15.82
CA LEU A 385 -23.23 -0.10 -15.47
C LEU A 385 -21.86 -0.42 -14.87
N TYR A 386 -21.78 -1.34 -13.91
CA TYR A 386 -20.50 -1.76 -13.33
C TYR A 386 -19.60 -2.47 -14.33
N MET A 387 -20.16 -3.33 -15.19
CA MET A 387 -19.38 -4.04 -16.21
C MET A 387 -18.79 -3.07 -17.23
N ILE A 388 -19.59 -2.14 -17.75
CA ILE A 388 -19.14 -1.12 -18.71
C ILE A 388 -18.07 -0.23 -18.06
N SER A 389 -18.32 0.24 -16.82
CA SER A 389 -17.35 1.08 -16.10
C SER A 389 -16.03 0.35 -15.83
N PHE A 390 -16.08 -0.94 -15.52
CA PHE A 390 -14.89 -1.77 -15.36
C PHE A 390 -14.10 -1.89 -16.67
N ILE A 391 -14.74 -2.19 -17.78
CA ILE A 391 -14.09 -2.27 -19.10
C ILE A 391 -13.47 -0.92 -19.48
N CYS A 392 -14.20 0.18 -19.27
CA CYS A 392 -13.68 1.52 -19.50
C CYS A 392 -12.50 1.87 -18.59
N PHE A 393 -12.56 1.46 -17.32
CA PHE A 393 -11.44 1.65 -16.38
C PHE A 393 -10.19 0.88 -16.81
N GLU A 394 -10.31 -0.39 -17.18
CA GLU A 394 -9.18 -1.19 -17.67
C GLU A 394 -8.57 -0.57 -18.94
N GLY A 395 -9.41 -0.15 -19.89
CA GLY A 395 -8.94 0.57 -21.08
C GLY A 395 -8.16 1.84 -20.73
N PHE A 396 -8.71 2.68 -19.85
CA PHE A 396 -8.04 3.89 -19.37
C PHE A 396 -6.76 3.58 -18.59
N TYR A 397 -6.76 2.54 -17.74
CA TYR A 397 -5.62 2.17 -16.91
C TYR A 397 -4.38 1.81 -17.72
N TYR A 398 -4.56 1.10 -18.85
CA TYR A 398 -3.46 0.71 -19.74
C TYR A 398 -3.13 1.74 -20.84
N SER A 399 -3.82 2.86 -20.90
CA SER A 399 -3.58 3.94 -21.88
C SER A 399 -3.24 5.27 -21.19
N ASP A 400 -4.23 6.15 -21.01
CA ASP A 400 -4.01 7.52 -20.52
C ASP A 400 -3.46 7.58 -19.08
N TYR A 401 -3.94 6.71 -18.18
CA TYR A 401 -3.39 6.62 -16.84
C TYR A 401 -1.92 6.19 -16.86
N GLN A 402 -1.58 5.22 -17.70
CA GLN A 402 -0.19 4.76 -17.85
C GLN A 402 0.72 5.91 -18.25
N ASN A 403 0.32 6.75 -19.19
CA ASN A 403 1.11 7.92 -19.61
C ASN A 403 1.31 8.91 -18.45
N GLN A 404 0.24 9.21 -17.71
CA GLN A 404 0.30 10.14 -16.59
C GLN A 404 1.16 9.62 -15.43
N ILE A 405 1.00 8.35 -15.03
CA ILE A 405 1.74 7.77 -13.92
C ILE A 405 3.21 7.56 -14.27
N SER A 406 3.54 7.21 -15.52
CA SER A 406 4.91 7.07 -15.99
C SER A 406 5.71 8.35 -15.86
N VAL A 407 5.13 9.49 -16.23
CA VAL A 407 5.75 10.80 -16.01
C VAL A 407 5.97 11.05 -14.52
N ARG A 408 4.95 10.80 -13.70
CA ARG A 408 5.02 11.06 -12.25
C ARG A 408 5.99 10.16 -11.50
N GLN A 409 6.20 8.93 -11.98
CA GLN A 409 7.11 7.93 -11.41
C GLN A 409 8.47 7.87 -12.13
N GLY A 410 8.77 8.84 -12.97
CA GLY A 410 10.07 9.00 -13.61
C GLY A 410 10.43 7.82 -14.53
N ALA A 411 9.53 7.47 -15.46
CA ALA A 411 9.84 6.47 -16.49
C ALA A 411 11.13 6.84 -17.25
N GLY A 412 11.95 5.84 -17.55
CA GLY A 412 13.25 6.02 -18.17
C GLY A 412 14.41 6.30 -17.19
N ALA A 413 14.13 6.59 -15.91
CA ALA A 413 15.19 6.81 -14.91
C ALA A 413 16.12 5.58 -14.78
N GLY A 414 15.57 4.36 -14.77
CA GLY A 414 16.36 3.13 -14.68
C GLY A 414 17.34 2.97 -15.84
N ASP A 415 16.86 3.18 -17.07
CA ASP A 415 17.68 3.06 -18.28
C ASP A 415 18.75 4.15 -18.34
N ALA A 416 18.40 5.37 -17.95
CA ALA A 416 19.35 6.49 -17.87
C ALA A 416 20.46 6.23 -16.83
N ILE A 417 20.08 5.71 -15.64
CA ILE A 417 21.04 5.34 -14.57
C ILE A 417 21.98 4.23 -15.07
N GLN A 418 21.45 3.18 -15.67
CA GLN A 418 22.25 2.06 -16.17
C GLN A 418 23.19 2.50 -17.29
N GLU A 419 22.73 3.36 -18.22
CA GLU A 419 23.59 3.90 -19.27
C GLU A 419 24.71 4.77 -18.69
N ALA A 420 24.41 5.65 -17.72
CA ALA A 420 25.42 6.46 -17.05
C ALA A 420 26.47 5.61 -16.33
N CYS A 421 26.05 4.56 -15.62
CA CYS A 421 26.95 3.61 -14.98
C CYS A 421 27.83 2.85 -16.00
N LYS A 422 27.24 2.44 -17.13
CA LYS A 422 27.95 1.74 -18.21
C LYS A 422 29.02 2.67 -18.84
N LEU A 423 28.70 3.94 -19.09
CA LEU A 423 29.63 4.92 -19.64
C LEU A 423 30.78 5.22 -18.67
N ARG A 424 30.51 5.27 -17.37
CA ARG A 424 31.52 5.44 -16.34
C ARG A 424 32.46 4.23 -16.26
N GLY A 425 31.93 3.01 -16.33
CA GLY A 425 32.66 1.79 -16.09
C GLY A 425 33.40 1.81 -14.74
N ASP A 426 34.64 1.33 -14.72
CA ASP A 426 35.49 1.29 -13.51
C ASP A 426 36.32 2.58 -13.30
N ASN A 427 36.08 3.63 -14.09
CA ASN A 427 36.85 4.84 -13.99
C ASN A 427 36.44 5.67 -12.74
N SER A 428 37.30 5.69 -11.72
CA SER A 428 37.07 6.39 -10.45
C SER A 428 37.06 7.93 -10.62
N ASP A 429 37.68 8.47 -11.68
CA ASP A 429 37.77 9.91 -11.89
C ASP A 429 36.52 10.52 -12.50
N ILE A 430 35.59 9.65 -12.96
CA ILE A 430 34.32 10.08 -13.54
C ILE A 430 33.24 10.05 -12.47
N LYS A 431 32.62 11.20 -12.24
CA LYS A 431 31.42 11.34 -11.42
C LYS A 431 30.15 11.22 -12.26
N ILE A 432 29.02 10.89 -11.60
CA ILE A 432 27.69 10.92 -12.19
C ILE A 432 26.85 11.97 -11.45
N SER A 433 26.53 13.05 -12.13
CA SER A 433 25.70 14.12 -11.61
C SER A 433 24.24 13.89 -11.96
N VAL A 434 23.37 13.89 -10.95
CA VAL A 434 21.98 13.43 -11.05
C VAL A 434 21.01 14.59 -10.86
N THR A 435 19.99 14.67 -11.72
CA THR A 435 18.91 15.65 -11.56
C THR A 435 18.12 15.42 -10.27
N LYS A 436 17.59 16.50 -9.66
CA LYS A 436 16.76 16.46 -8.45
C LYS A 436 15.49 15.60 -8.59
N GLY A 437 15.02 15.37 -9.81
CA GLY A 437 13.86 14.53 -10.10
C GLY A 437 14.05 13.05 -9.74
N ILE A 438 15.30 12.57 -9.73
CA ILE A 438 15.62 11.18 -9.34
C ILE A 438 16.08 11.15 -7.88
N ARG A 439 15.36 10.48 -7.02
CA ARG A 439 15.71 10.33 -5.60
C ARG A 439 16.77 9.23 -5.41
N HIS A 440 17.51 9.29 -4.30
CA HIS A 440 18.56 8.31 -4.00
C HIS A 440 18.03 6.87 -3.90
N SER A 441 16.79 6.68 -3.44
CA SER A 441 16.15 5.36 -3.40
C SER A 441 16.04 4.71 -4.80
N VAL A 442 15.76 5.51 -5.83
CA VAL A 442 15.68 5.04 -7.22
C VAL A 442 17.05 4.64 -7.74
N LEU A 443 18.11 5.43 -7.42
CA LEU A 443 19.49 5.08 -7.73
C LEU A 443 19.90 3.77 -7.04
N LEU A 444 19.69 3.66 -5.74
CA LEU A 444 20.01 2.46 -4.98
C LEU A 444 19.31 1.22 -5.56
N PHE A 445 18.04 1.35 -5.96
CA PHE A 445 17.27 0.26 -6.55
C PHE A 445 17.86 -0.23 -7.87
N TYR A 446 18.14 0.68 -8.81
CA TYR A 446 18.61 0.30 -10.15
C TYR A 446 20.10 -0.05 -10.21
N THR A 447 20.92 0.52 -9.31
CA THR A 447 22.36 0.21 -9.25
C THR A 447 22.67 -0.98 -8.37
N GLN A 448 21.76 -1.35 -7.46
CA GLN A 448 22.03 -2.33 -6.40
C GLN A 448 23.35 -1.99 -5.68
N TRP A 449 23.51 -0.71 -5.34
CA TRP A 449 24.76 -0.21 -4.77
C TRP A 449 25.08 -0.94 -3.46
N PRO A 450 26.35 -1.37 -3.24
CA PRO A 450 26.74 -2.08 -2.02
C PRO A 450 26.35 -1.30 -0.76
N THR A 451 25.66 -1.95 0.17
CA THR A 451 25.11 -1.28 1.36
C THR A 451 26.20 -0.69 2.25
N ASP A 452 27.32 -1.42 2.44
CA ASP A 452 28.44 -0.95 3.25
C ASP A 452 29.09 0.30 2.63
N ASP A 453 29.26 0.32 1.30
CA ASP A 453 29.75 1.50 0.58
C ASP A 453 28.77 2.66 0.69
N TYR A 454 27.47 2.41 0.58
CA TYR A 454 26.45 3.43 0.73
C TYR A 454 26.52 4.09 2.12
N ILE A 455 26.49 3.28 3.17
CA ILE A 455 26.55 3.76 4.56
C ILE A 455 27.82 4.59 4.82
N ASN A 456 28.96 4.18 4.26
CA ASN A 456 30.24 4.84 4.47
C ASN A 456 30.43 6.12 3.64
N THR A 457 29.69 6.28 2.53
CA THR A 457 29.90 7.38 1.59
C THR A 457 28.75 8.37 1.50
N VAL A 458 27.55 8.02 2.02
CA VAL A 458 26.37 8.88 1.94
C VAL A 458 26.55 10.17 2.72
N LYS A 459 26.27 11.31 2.07
CA LYS A 459 26.11 12.60 2.73
C LYS A 459 24.67 13.04 2.64
N TRP A 460 24.12 13.41 3.78
CA TRP A 460 22.73 13.79 3.90
C TRP A 460 22.55 15.30 3.79
N GLN A 461 21.50 15.72 3.08
CA GLN A 461 21.00 17.09 3.12
C GLN A 461 19.76 17.15 4.01
N SER A 462 19.75 18.13 4.92
CA SER A 462 18.52 18.54 5.60
C SER A 462 17.64 19.26 4.59
N TYR A 463 16.45 18.73 4.34
CA TYR A 463 15.42 19.46 3.63
C TYR A 463 14.64 20.36 4.61
N PRO A 464 14.03 21.46 4.11
CA PRO A 464 13.00 22.16 4.87
C PRO A 464 11.79 21.26 5.13
N GLU A 465 11.68 20.14 4.42
CA GLU A 465 10.73 19.05 4.61
C GLU A 465 11.31 18.05 5.62
N ARG A 466 10.42 17.34 6.34
CA ARG A 466 10.72 16.44 7.46
C ARG A 466 11.38 15.11 7.06
N TRP A 467 12.09 15.06 5.94
CA TRP A 467 12.82 13.86 5.49
C TRP A 467 14.20 14.22 4.95
N LEU A 468 15.09 13.26 5.09
CA LEU A 468 16.46 13.39 4.58
C LEU A 468 16.53 12.93 3.13
N SER A 469 17.39 13.58 2.35
CA SER A 469 17.78 13.11 1.03
C SER A 469 19.30 13.07 0.95
N ALA A 470 19.85 12.11 0.22
CA ALA A 470 21.27 12.09 -0.05
C ALA A 470 21.65 13.26 -0.98
N SER A 471 22.77 13.93 -0.68
CA SER A 471 23.40 14.89 -1.58
C SER A 471 24.48 14.25 -2.44
N GLU A 472 25.14 13.21 -1.92
CA GLU A 472 26.10 12.38 -2.64
C GLU A 472 26.22 11.01 -1.98
N PHE A 473 26.60 9.99 -2.72
CA PHE A 473 27.17 8.72 -2.27
C PHE A 473 27.94 8.04 -3.41
N GLY A 474 29.02 7.35 -3.07
CA GLY A 474 29.87 6.69 -4.06
C GLY A 474 30.31 7.65 -5.15
N CYS A 475 29.94 7.37 -6.40
CA CYS A 475 30.23 8.24 -7.55
C CYS A 475 29.09 9.20 -7.91
N PHE A 476 27.96 9.16 -7.20
CA PHE A 476 26.77 9.96 -7.49
C PHE A 476 26.75 11.24 -6.67
N GLU A 477 26.38 12.35 -7.33
CA GLU A 477 26.14 13.64 -6.68
C GLU A 477 24.86 14.29 -7.23
N TRP A 478 24.07 14.93 -6.37
CA TRP A 478 22.87 15.65 -6.79
C TRP A 478 23.21 17.11 -7.04
N ARG A 479 22.81 17.59 -8.21
CA ARG A 479 22.97 19.00 -8.57
C ARG A 479 22.18 19.88 -7.61
N THR A 480 22.87 20.80 -6.96
CA THR A 480 22.22 21.76 -6.05
C THR A 480 21.60 22.94 -6.80
N ASP A 481 22.15 23.30 -7.96
CA ASP A 481 21.77 24.48 -8.74
C ASP A 481 21.48 24.13 -10.20
N SER A 482 20.81 25.05 -10.88
CA SER A 482 20.71 25.10 -12.33
C SER A 482 22.04 25.56 -12.94
N THR A 483 23.10 24.78 -12.74
CA THR A 483 24.39 25.04 -13.41
C THR A 483 24.13 25.05 -14.92
N PRO A 484 24.40 26.17 -15.60
CA PRO A 484 24.15 26.23 -17.02
C PRO A 484 25.07 25.27 -17.78
N PRO A 485 24.61 24.69 -18.92
CA PRO A 485 25.36 23.69 -19.67
C PRO A 485 26.78 24.03 -20.06
N ASN A 486 27.09 25.33 -20.24
CA ASN A 486 28.43 25.82 -20.54
C ASN A 486 29.43 25.71 -19.38
N GLN A 487 28.96 25.31 -18.18
CA GLN A 487 29.80 25.10 -16.98
C GLN A 487 29.87 23.61 -16.58
N TYR A 488 29.45 22.72 -17.46
CA TYR A 488 29.55 21.30 -17.19
C TYR A 488 30.99 20.81 -17.24
N ASP A 489 31.35 19.99 -16.23
CA ASP A 489 32.66 19.35 -16.19
C ASP A 489 32.73 18.20 -17.20
N ILE A 490 33.78 18.20 -18.02
CA ILE A 490 34.02 17.18 -19.04
C ILE A 490 34.31 15.78 -18.49
N ASN A 491 34.64 15.65 -17.21
CA ASN A 491 34.88 14.41 -16.51
C ASN A 491 33.60 13.92 -15.75
N THR A 492 32.48 14.60 -15.96
CA THR A 492 31.22 14.25 -15.30
C THR A 492 30.20 13.79 -16.33
N ILE A 493 29.49 12.68 -16.02
CA ILE A 493 28.33 12.23 -16.78
C ILE A 493 27.08 12.82 -16.09
N TYR A 494 26.20 13.42 -16.86
CA TYR A 494 25.01 14.08 -16.34
C TYR A 494 23.75 13.28 -16.67
N ILE A 495 22.95 12.94 -15.66
CA ILE A 495 21.59 12.47 -15.84
C ILE A 495 20.67 13.67 -15.63
N LEU A 496 19.99 14.09 -16.68
CA LEU A 496 19.20 15.32 -16.78
C LEU A 496 17.73 15.01 -16.97
N ALA A 497 16.84 15.87 -16.53
CA ALA A 497 15.47 15.87 -17.06
C ALA A 497 15.51 16.40 -18.51
N ASN A 498 14.57 15.95 -19.37
CA ASN A 498 14.58 16.31 -20.79
C ASN A 498 14.57 17.82 -21.06
N GLU A 499 14.11 18.63 -20.11
CA GLU A 499 14.06 20.09 -20.22
C GLU A 499 15.42 20.77 -19.86
N GLU A 500 16.33 20.04 -19.21
CA GLU A 500 17.58 20.60 -18.64
C GLU A 500 18.78 20.59 -19.60
N HIS A 501 18.70 19.93 -20.75
CA HIS A 501 19.84 19.77 -21.68
C HIS A 501 19.94 20.87 -22.77
N THR A 502 19.07 21.84 -22.75
CA THR A 502 19.09 22.94 -23.74
C THR A 502 20.35 23.79 -23.56
N GLY A 503 21.15 23.94 -24.64
CA GLY A 503 22.37 24.76 -24.64
C GLY A 503 23.71 23.99 -24.51
N LEU A 504 23.69 22.66 -24.59
CA LEU A 504 24.88 21.84 -24.75
C LEU A 504 25.46 22.03 -26.18
N ASP A 505 26.77 22.15 -26.30
CA ASP A 505 27.49 22.31 -27.56
C ASP A 505 27.80 20.94 -28.23
N GLU A 506 28.43 20.99 -29.41
CA GLU A 506 28.79 19.80 -30.22
C GLU A 506 29.79 18.85 -29.54
N ASN A 507 30.41 19.26 -28.43
CA ASN A 507 31.35 18.43 -27.68
C ASN A 507 30.66 17.44 -26.74
N TRP A 508 29.32 17.51 -26.63
CA TRP A 508 28.53 16.65 -25.79
C TRP A 508 27.71 15.64 -26.59
N ASN A 509 27.77 14.40 -26.16
CA ASN A 509 26.87 13.36 -26.63
C ASN A 509 25.63 13.29 -25.70
N ILE A 510 24.45 13.15 -26.28
CA ILE A 510 23.19 13.06 -25.54
C ILE A 510 22.44 11.79 -25.96
N LYS A 511 22.03 10.98 -24.97
CA LYS A 511 21.13 9.84 -25.17
C LYS A 511 19.83 10.09 -24.40
N TYR A 512 18.70 9.89 -25.06
CA TYR A 512 17.36 10.13 -24.49
C TYR A 512 16.72 8.86 -23.98
N PHE A 513 16.01 8.96 -22.84
CA PHE A 513 15.31 7.88 -22.12
C PHE A 513 14.00 8.41 -21.52
N ASP A 514 12.90 8.31 -22.21
CA ASP A 514 11.58 8.83 -21.81
C ASP A 514 11.66 10.25 -21.18
N GLN A 515 11.65 10.36 -19.85
CA GLN A 515 11.68 11.63 -19.12
C GLN A 515 13.10 12.19 -18.89
N TYR A 516 14.14 11.43 -19.26
CA TYR A 516 15.52 11.76 -18.93
C TYR A 516 16.45 11.71 -20.14
N ALA A 517 17.59 12.37 -19.99
CA ALA A 517 18.69 12.29 -20.93
C ALA A 517 20.01 12.06 -20.18
N VAL A 518 20.91 11.33 -20.81
CA VAL A 518 22.30 11.18 -20.33
C VAL A 518 23.21 11.99 -21.24
N ALA A 519 23.83 13.02 -20.67
CA ALA A 519 24.78 13.87 -21.36
C ALA A 519 26.22 13.59 -20.88
N TYR A 520 27.16 13.41 -21.81
CA TYR A 520 28.55 13.13 -21.51
C TYR A 520 29.49 13.75 -22.58
N SER A 521 30.67 14.15 -22.14
CA SER A 521 31.68 14.71 -23.07
C SER A 521 32.11 13.64 -24.08
N SER A 522 32.37 14.05 -25.33
CA SER A 522 32.93 13.20 -26.38
C SER A 522 34.31 12.60 -26.02
N LYS A 523 34.97 13.11 -24.98
CA LYS A 523 36.23 12.57 -24.43
C LYS A 523 35.98 11.30 -23.57
N ILE A 524 34.78 11.11 -23.03
CA ILE A 524 34.40 9.89 -22.31
C ILE A 524 34.07 8.84 -23.36
N LYS A 525 35.02 7.93 -23.59
CA LYS A 525 34.78 6.75 -24.47
C LYS A 525 34.17 5.66 -23.62
N GLY A 526 32.93 5.30 -23.91
CA GLY A 526 32.34 4.08 -23.36
C GLY A 526 33.17 2.87 -23.83
N LYS A 527 33.47 1.95 -22.90
CA LYS A 527 34.10 0.65 -23.22
C LYS A 527 33.10 -0.27 -23.89
#